data_3d61560c8e37c812144631a5b76178fc
#
_entry.id   3d61560c8e37c812144631a5b76178fc
#
_cell.length_a   1.000
_cell.length_b   1.000
_cell.length_c   1.000
_cell.angle_alpha   90.00
_cell.angle_beta   90.00
_cell.angle_gamma   90.00
#
_symmetry.space_group_name_H-M   'P 1'
#
loop_
_entity.id
_entity.type
_entity.pdbx_description
1 polymer ?
#
loop_
_entity_poly.entity_id
_entity_poly.type
_entity_poly.pdbx_seq_one_letter_code
_entity_poly.pdbx_strand_id
1 'polypeptide(L)'
;MPAADDGTPAALAGRVVLVTGAAGGLGATAAHACARAGAIVVLLGRKVPKLNRVYDAIVNDPAGLPEPVNYPFDLAGAGYDDHAELAMRIQAQLGRLDGVLHCAADFAGLTPLEHTDPAAFARALHVDLTARWWLTQACLPMLRQAGDSAVVFVVDDTVPGAAYRGAYGIAQQAQLALLATLHAELAASPVRVSALRPGPMRTPLRARAYVEDQDLRARDPARYAEACVRLLAPQGAVHRGQVWAPAP
;
A
#
# COMPACT_ATOMS: atom_id res chain seq x y z
N MET A 1 -10.33 -19.02 23.37
CA MET A 1 -11.09 -18.04 24.14
C MET A 1 -11.14 -16.75 23.32
N PRO A 2 -12.30 -16.14 23.02
CA PRO A 2 -12.32 -14.81 22.41
C PRO A 2 -11.66 -13.83 23.40
N ALA A 3 -10.80 -12.96 22.88
CA ALA A 3 -10.25 -11.85 23.66
C ALA A 3 -11.44 -11.03 24.19
N ALA A 4 -11.41 -10.71 25.47
CA ALA A 4 -12.40 -9.83 26.04
C ALA A 4 -12.33 -8.49 25.30
N ASP A 5 -13.47 -8.02 24.80
CA ASP A 5 -13.63 -6.65 24.31
C ASP A 5 -13.41 -5.73 25.52
N ASP A 6 -12.22 -5.15 25.61
CA ASP A 6 -11.84 -4.25 26.70
C ASP A 6 -12.41 -2.82 26.52
N GLY A 7 -13.27 -2.63 25.53
CA GLY A 7 -13.90 -1.34 25.21
C GLY A 7 -12.94 -0.31 24.59
N THR A 8 -11.68 -0.70 24.31
CA THR A 8 -10.75 0.18 23.62
C THR A 8 -11.14 0.29 22.14
N PRO A 9 -11.34 1.51 21.60
CA PRO A 9 -11.68 1.66 20.19
C PRO A 9 -10.62 0.99 19.30
N ALA A 10 -11.05 0.27 18.28
CA ALA A 10 -10.14 -0.33 17.31
C ALA A 10 -9.27 0.75 16.66
N ALA A 11 -8.00 0.46 16.40
CA ALA A 11 -6.96 1.42 16.03
C ALA A 11 -7.30 2.30 14.81
N LEU A 12 -8.17 1.83 13.92
CA LEU A 12 -8.64 2.53 12.72
C LEU A 12 -10.17 2.74 12.72
N ALA A 13 -10.83 2.68 13.88
CA ALA A 13 -12.28 2.84 13.99
C ALA A 13 -12.77 4.14 13.32
N GLY A 14 -13.75 4.01 12.40
CA GLY A 14 -14.34 5.12 11.67
C GLY A 14 -13.44 5.82 10.66
N ARG A 15 -12.26 5.26 10.35
CA ARG A 15 -11.35 5.75 9.32
C ARG A 15 -11.65 5.13 7.96
N VAL A 16 -11.34 5.85 6.90
CA VAL A 16 -11.35 5.36 5.52
C VAL A 16 -9.90 5.20 5.05
N VAL A 17 -9.56 3.99 4.60
CA VAL A 17 -8.20 3.65 4.14
C VAL A 17 -8.23 3.12 2.71
N LEU A 18 -7.50 3.77 1.81
CA LEU A 18 -7.28 3.31 0.43
C LEU A 18 -6.06 2.39 0.38
N VAL A 19 -6.25 1.17 -0.11
CA VAL A 19 -5.18 0.18 -0.29
C VAL A 19 -4.99 -0.10 -1.78
N THR A 20 -3.83 0.30 -2.34
CA THR A 20 -3.48 -0.07 -3.71
C THR A 20 -2.91 -1.49 -3.76
N GLY A 21 -3.16 -2.20 -4.87
CA GLY A 21 -2.74 -3.61 -4.95
C GLY A 21 -3.47 -4.51 -3.94
N ALA A 22 -4.68 -4.13 -3.54
CA ALA A 22 -5.50 -4.82 -2.54
C ALA A 22 -5.81 -6.29 -2.86
N ALA A 23 -5.65 -6.71 -4.11
CA ALA A 23 -5.79 -8.11 -4.53
C ALA A 23 -4.45 -8.89 -4.54
N GLY A 24 -3.34 -8.27 -4.14
CA GLY A 24 -2.00 -8.87 -4.07
C GLY A 24 -1.66 -9.42 -2.68
N GLY A 25 -0.51 -10.06 -2.54
CA GLY A 25 -0.09 -10.69 -1.29
C GLY A 25 -0.23 -9.79 -0.05
N LEU A 26 0.64 -8.80 0.11
CA LEU A 26 0.57 -7.89 1.26
C LEU A 26 -0.69 -7.02 1.25
N GLY A 27 -1.09 -6.50 0.06
CA GLY A 27 -2.26 -5.63 -0.04
C GLY A 27 -3.55 -6.29 0.45
N ALA A 28 -3.77 -7.57 0.13
CA ALA A 28 -4.94 -8.31 0.56
C ALA A 28 -4.96 -8.54 2.09
N THR A 29 -3.83 -8.96 2.65
CA THR A 29 -3.73 -9.18 4.10
C THR A 29 -3.79 -7.88 4.89
N ALA A 30 -3.19 -6.81 4.40
CA ALA A 30 -3.25 -5.49 5.01
C ALA A 30 -4.66 -4.89 4.95
N ALA A 31 -5.37 -5.04 3.81
CA ALA A 31 -6.76 -4.60 3.68
C ALA A 31 -7.67 -5.27 4.71
N HIS A 32 -7.56 -6.59 4.84
CA HIS A 32 -8.32 -7.34 5.82
C HIS A 32 -7.97 -6.92 7.26
N ALA A 33 -6.69 -6.73 7.58
CA ALA A 33 -6.27 -6.26 8.90
C ALA A 33 -6.75 -4.83 9.21
N CYS A 34 -6.75 -3.92 8.21
CA CYS A 34 -7.32 -2.58 8.38
C CYS A 34 -8.83 -2.64 8.67
N ALA A 35 -9.58 -3.52 7.98
CA ALA A 35 -10.99 -3.72 8.27
C ALA A 35 -11.21 -4.27 9.68
N ARG A 36 -10.41 -5.26 10.12
CA ARG A 36 -10.43 -5.76 11.52
C ARG A 36 -10.07 -4.69 12.54
N ALA A 37 -9.24 -3.72 12.17
CA ALA A 37 -8.96 -2.55 12.99
C ALA A 37 -10.04 -1.46 12.93
N GLY A 38 -11.19 -1.72 12.28
CA GLY A 38 -12.36 -0.86 12.25
C GLY A 38 -12.42 0.14 11.09
N ALA A 39 -11.54 0.03 10.08
CA ALA A 39 -11.56 0.92 8.92
C ALA A 39 -12.57 0.45 7.84
N ILE A 40 -13.19 1.41 7.15
CA ILE A 40 -13.77 1.19 5.83
C ILE A 40 -12.61 1.17 4.83
N VAL A 41 -12.42 0.06 4.12
CA VAL A 41 -11.28 -0.12 3.20
C VAL A 41 -11.72 0.05 1.76
N VAL A 42 -11.08 0.97 1.04
CA VAL A 42 -11.20 1.10 -0.42
C VAL A 42 -10.17 0.16 -1.07
N LEU A 43 -10.67 -0.90 -1.69
CA LEU A 43 -9.88 -1.95 -2.31
C LEU A 43 -9.56 -1.58 -3.76
N LEU A 44 -8.35 -1.10 -4.04
CA LEU A 44 -7.93 -0.70 -5.38
C LEU A 44 -7.05 -1.74 -6.05
N GLY A 45 -7.44 -2.16 -7.26
CA GLY A 45 -6.68 -3.12 -8.04
C GLY A 45 -7.31 -3.44 -9.39
N ARG A 46 -6.55 -4.09 -10.29
CA ARG A 46 -6.93 -4.29 -11.69
C ARG A 46 -7.96 -5.41 -11.92
N LYS A 47 -7.89 -6.49 -11.13
CA LYS A 47 -8.62 -7.73 -11.41
C LYS A 47 -9.83 -7.86 -10.50
N VAL A 48 -11.00 -7.51 -11.03
CA VAL A 48 -12.29 -7.59 -10.31
C VAL A 48 -12.51 -8.90 -9.58
N PRO A 49 -12.31 -10.10 -10.18
CA PRO A 49 -12.53 -11.37 -9.46
C PRO A 49 -11.60 -11.56 -8.26
N LYS A 50 -10.40 -10.95 -8.29
CA LYS A 50 -9.49 -11.00 -7.14
C LYS A 50 -9.85 -9.99 -6.06
N LEU A 51 -10.32 -8.80 -6.44
CA LEU A 51 -10.87 -7.82 -5.49
C LEU A 51 -12.09 -8.38 -4.78
N ASN A 52 -13.01 -9.02 -5.51
CA ASN A 52 -14.19 -9.64 -4.94
C ASN A 52 -13.84 -10.69 -3.88
N ARG A 53 -12.79 -11.50 -4.08
CA ARG A 53 -12.35 -12.45 -3.05
C ARG A 53 -11.92 -11.77 -1.74
N VAL A 54 -11.27 -10.61 -1.83
CA VAL A 54 -10.86 -9.85 -0.63
C VAL A 54 -12.08 -9.19 0.00
N TYR A 55 -12.97 -8.63 -0.82
CA TYR A 55 -14.25 -8.09 -0.38
C TYR A 55 -15.06 -9.14 0.39
N ASP A 56 -15.28 -10.31 -0.23
CA ASP A 56 -16.04 -11.42 0.37
C ASP A 56 -15.38 -11.90 1.68
N ALA A 57 -14.05 -11.96 1.72
CA ALA A 57 -13.34 -12.34 2.95
C ALA A 57 -13.54 -11.35 4.09
N ILE A 58 -13.67 -10.05 3.79
CA ILE A 58 -13.94 -9.01 4.80
C ILE A 58 -15.41 -9.06 5.23
N VAL A 59 -16.35 -9.11 4.28
CA VAL A 59 -17.79 -9.10 4.57
C VAL A 59 -18.24 -10.35 5.33
N ASN A 60 -17.64 -11.51 5.02
CA ASN A 60 -17.96 -12.78 5.68
C ASN A 60 -17.11 -13.03 6.95
N ASP A 61 -16.30 -12.06 7.39
CA ASP A 61 -15.55 -12.20 8.64
C ASP A 61 -16.54 -12.25 9.84
N PRO A 62 -16.43 -13.28 10.70
CA PRO A 62 -17.36 -13.46 11.81
C PRO A 62 -17.36 -12.32 12.83
N ALA A 63 -16.37 -11.44 12.79
CA ALA A 63 -16.31 -10.26 13.65
C ALA A 63 -17.22 -9.10 13.20
N GLY A 64 -17.92 -9.22 12.05
CA GLY A 64 -18.82 -8.17 11.57
C GLY A 64 -18.08 -6.87 11.19
N LEU A 65 -17.10 -6.98 10.30
CA LEU A 65 -16.23 -5.87 9.91
C LEU A 65 -16.97 -4.80 9.08
N PRO A 66 -16.48 -3.55 9.05
CA PRO A 66 -17.00 -2.54 8.13
C PRO A 66 -16.94 -3.00 6.68
N GLU A 67 -18.02 -2.80 5.94
CA GLU A 67 -18.10 -3.19 4.54
C GLU A 67 -17.08 -2.41 3.70
N PRO A 68 -16.19 -3.10 2.93
CA PRO A 68 -15.22 -2.45 2.09
C PRO A 68 -15.84 -1.95 0.78
N VAL A 69 -15.13 -1.10 0.05
CA VAL A 69 -15.53 -0.60 -1.26
C VAL A 69 -14.56 -1.12 -2.33
N ASN A 70 -15.06 -1.86 -3.31
CA ASN A 70 -14.26 -2.27 -4.46
C ASN A 70 -14.09 -1.13 -5.47
N TYR A 71 -12.83 -0.85 -5.83
CA TYR A 71 -12.52 0.14 -6.87
C TYR A 71 -11.58 -0.49 -7.92
N PRO A 72 -12.12 -1.08 -9.00
CA PRO A 72 -11.31 -1.56 -10.12
C PRO A 72 -10.56 -0.41 -10.79
N PHE A 73 -9.22 -0.47 -10.76
CA PHE A 73 -8.36 0.58 -11.28
C PHE A 73 -7.01 0.02 -11.74
N ASP A 74 -6.58 0.37 -12.95
CA ASP A 74 -5.28 -0.03 -13.49
C ASP A 74 -4.29 1.13 -13.43
N LEU A 75 -3.41 1.09 -12.44
CA LEU A 75 -2.35 2.09 -12.28
C LEU A 75 -1.43 2.19 -13.51
N ALA A 76 -1.29 1.12 -14.30
CA ALA A 76 -0.43 1.13 -15.48
C ALA A 76 -1.04 1.89 -16.67
N GLY A 77 -2.38 1.89 -16.78
CA GLY A 77 -3.10 2.57 -17.86
C GLY A 77 -3.72 3.90 -17.47
N ALA A 78 -3.78 4.19 -16.18
CA ALA A 78 -4.41 5.42 -15.69
C ALA A 78 -3.52 6.63 -15.90
N GLY A 79 -4.11 7.72 -16.41
CA GLY A 79 -3.51 9.03 -16.48
C GLY A 79 -3.69 9.84 -15.19
N TYR A 80 -3.16 11.05 -15.19
CA TYR A 80 -3.27 11.96 -14.03
C TYR A 80 -4.73 12.26 -13.65
N ASP A 81 -5.57 12.54 -14.64
CA ASP A 81 -6.98 12.88 -14.43
C ASP A 81 -7.79 11.72 -13.85
N ASP A 82 -7.45 10.48 -14.20
CA ASP A 82 -8.09 9.28 -13.62
C ASP A 82 -7.87 9.20 -12.11
N HIS A 83 -6.68 9.59 -11.63
CA HIS A 83 -6.39 9.63 -10.19
C HIS A 83 -7.17 10.74 -9.48
N ALA A 84 -7.32 11.90 -10.13
CA ALA A 84 -8.15 12.99 -9.61
C ALA A 84 -9.64 12.58 -9.53
N GLU A 85 -10.14 11.91 -10.57
CA GLU A 85 -11.51 11.39 -10.60
C GLU A 85 -11.72 10.33 -9.49
N LEU A 86 -10.76 9.41 -9.29
CA LEU A 86 -10.80 8.45 -8.19
C LEU A 86 -10.94 9.16 -6.83
N ALA A 87 -10.13 10.17 -6.57
CA ALA A 87 -10.18 10.93 -5.32
C ALA A 87 -11.54 11.64 -5.14
N MET A 88 -12.08 12.25 -6.20
CA MET A 88 -13.41 12.88 -6.17
C MET A 88 -14.52 11.87 -5.89
N ARG A 89 -14.46 10.67 -6.45
CA ARG A 89 -15.45 9.61 -6.18
C ARG A 89 -15.38 9.12 -4.74
N ILE A 90 -14.19 8.94 -4.18
CA ILE A 90 -14.02 8.59 -2.76
C ILE A 90 -14.62 9.68 -1.88
N GLN A 91 -14.35 10.96 -2.17
CA GLN A 91 -14.92 12.08 -1.44
C GLN A 91 -16.46 12.10 -1.52
N ALA A 92 -17.02 11.88 -2.71
CA ALA A 92 -18.47 11.89 -2.91
C ALA A 92 -19.18 10.72 -2.21
N GLN A 93 -18.55 9.54 -2.19
CA GLN A 93 -19.16 8.31 -1.66
C GLN A 93 -18.95 8.14 -0.15
N LEU A 94 -17.76 8.49 0.36
CA LEU A 94 -17.35 8.19 1.73
C LEU A 94 -17.12 9.45 2.58
N GLY A 95 -17.04 10.63 1.96
CA GLY A 95 -16.92 11.93 2.64
C GLY A 95 -15.55 12.20 3.27
N ARG A 96 -14.65 11.20 3.34
CA ARG A 96 -13.34 11.32 3.99
C ARG A 96 -12.32 10.32 3.46
N LEU A 97 -11.05 10.59 3.70
CA LEU A 97 -9.95 9.65 3.52
C LEU A 97 -8.89 9.92 4.61
N ASP A 98 -8.54 8.89 5.38
CA ASP A 98 -7.63 8.98 6.52
C ASP A 98 -6.29 8.29 6.27
N GLY A 99 -6.22 7.43 5.25
CA GLY A 99 -4.99 6.73 4.94
C GLY A 99 -4.90 6.26 3.50
N VAL A 100 -3.67 6.26 2.98
CA VAL A 100 -3.32 5.63 1.70
C VAL A 100 -2.17 4.67 1.94
N LEU A 101 -2.38 3.39 1.59
CA LEU A 101 -1.37 2.34 1.66
C LEU A 101 -0.99 1.90 0.24
N HIS A 102 0.23 2.22 -0.18
CA HIS A 102 0.77 1.89 -1.48
C HIS A 102 1.41 0.49 -1.49
N CYS A 103 0.61 -0.56 -1.75
CA CYS A 103 1.09 -1.94 -1.89
C CYS A 103 1.24 -2.41 -3.35
N ALA A 104 0.66 -1.69 -4.33
CA ALA A 104 0.78 -2.07 -5.73
C ALA A 104 2.24 -2.00 -6.18
N ALA A 105 2.69 -2.98 -6.96
CA ALA A 105 4.01 -2.98 -7.60
C ALA A 105 3.98 -3.71 -8.93
N ASP A 106 4.82 -3.27 -9.86
CA ASP A 106 5.07 -3.94 -11.14
C ASP A 106 6.53 -4.39 -11.22
N PHE A 107 6.71 -5.71 -11.20
CA PHE A 107 8.01 -6.35 -11.35
C PHE A 107 7.93 -7.47 -12.37
N ALA A 108 8.63 -7.32 -13.48
CA ALA A 108 8.57 -8.27 -14.59
C ALA A 108 9.43 -9.53 -14.34
N GLY A 109 10.37 -9.47 -13.41
CA GLY A 109 11.36 -10.51 -13.13
C GLY A 109 12.78 -9.96 -13.17
N LEU A 110 13.76 -10.80 -12.87
CA LEU A 110 15.18 -10.43 -12.91
C LEU A 110 15.66 -10.44 -14.37
N THR A 111 16.17 -9.29 -14.84
CA THR A 111 16.63 -9.12 -16.23
C THR A 111 17.80 -8.14 -16.27
N PRO A 112 18.88 -8.43 -17.01
CA PRO A 112 19.94 -7.45 -17.28
C PRO A 112 19.35 -6.19 -17.92
N LEU A 113 19.87 -5.00 -17.55
CA LEU A 113 19.38 -3.74 -18.12
C LEU A 113 19.51 -3.68 -19.63
N GLU A 114 20.57 -4.25 -20.20
CA GLU A 114 20.82 -4.33 -21.65
C GLU A 114 19.76 -5.16 -22.41
N HIS A 115 19.04 -6.04 -21.71
CA HIS A 115 17.98 -6.88 -22.29
C HIS A 115 16.59 -6.51 -21.80
N THR A 116 16.47 -5.44 -21.01
CA THR A 116 15.17 -4.99 -20.49
C THR A 116 14.36 -4.32 -21.61
N ASP A 117 13.14 -4.81 -21.84
CA ASP A 117 12.22 -4.15 -22.76
C ASP A 117 11.92 -2.72 -22.32
N PRO A 118 12.13 -1.69 -23.19
CA PRO A 118 11.91 -0.29 -22.82
C PRO A 118 10.48 0.02 -22.35
N ALA A 119 9.47 -0.63 -22.93
CA ALA A 119 8.07 -0.42 -22.53
C ALA A 119 7.80 -1.02 -21.15
N ALA A 120 8.35 -2.20 -20.84
CA ALA A 120 8.27 -2.78 -19.50
C ALA A 120 9.02 -1.93 -18.46
N PHE A 121 10.16 -1.35 -18.83
CA PHE A 121 10.91 -0.43 -17.99
C PHE A 121 10.10 0.81 -17.64
N ALA A 122 9.55 1.48 -18.66
CA ALA A 122 8.73 2.68 -18.47
C ALA A 122 7.47 2.39 -17.64
N ARG A 123 6.80 1.25 -17.89
CA ARG A 123 5.62 0.83 -17.14
C ARG A 123 5.94 0.58 -15.65
N ALA A 124 7.05 -0.08 -15.34
CA ALA A 124 7.44 -0.31 -13.95
C ALA A 124 7.74 1.00 -13.22
N LEU A 125 8.47 1.94 -13.84
CA LEU A 125 8.67 3.29 -13.27
C LEU A 125 7.36 4.03 -13.09
N HIS A 126 6.43 3.90 -14.04
CA HIS A 126 5.13 4.53 -13.92
C HIS A 126 4.34 3.97 -12.74
N VAL A 127 4.15 2.65 -12.66
CA VAL A 127 3.36 2.02 -11.60
C VAL A 127 3.98 2.20 -10.22
N ASP A 128 5.30 2.02 -10.12
CA ASP A 128 5.99 1.96 -8.83
C ASP A 128 6.43 3.33 -8.30
N LEU A 129 6.39 4.39 -9.12
CA LEU A 129 6.78 5.73 -8.72
C LEU A 129 5.73 6.77 -9.12
N THR A 130 5.51 7.00 -10.42
CA THR A 130 4.70 8.13 -10.91
C THR A 130 3.24 8.02 -10.50
N ALA A 131 2.62 6.85 -10.68
CA ALA A 131 1.23 6.62 -10.30
C ALA A 131 1.01 6.71 -8.78
N ARG A 132 1.98 6.30 -7.97
CA ARG A 132 1.93 6.46 -6.52
C ARG A 132 1.97 7.94 -6.12
N TRP A 133 2.81 8.74 -6.78
CA TRP A 133 2.87 10.18 -6.57
C TRP A 133 1.56 10.85 -6.99
N TRP A 134 1.05 10.57 -8.19
CA TRP A 134 -0.23 11.13 -8.69
C TRP A 134 -1.40 10.81 -7.74
N LEU A 135 -1.50 9.55 -7.31
CA LEU A 135 -2.55 9.14 -6.36
C LEU A 135 -2.40 9.85 -5.03
N THR A 136 -1.18 9.96 -4.51
CA THR A 136 -0.92 10.70 -3.27
C THR A 136 -1.36 12.15 -3.42
N GLN A 137 -0.93 12.83 -4.50
CA GLN A 137 -1.28 14.23 -4.79
C GLN A 137 -2.80 14.42 -4.86
N ALA A 138 -3.51 13.56 -5.59
CA ALA A 138 -4.97 13.62 -5.71
C ALA A 138 -5.69 13.43 -4.36
N CYS A 139 -5.13 12.62 -3.46
CA CYS A 139 -5.71 12.35 -2.13
C CYS A 139 -5.35 13.40 -1.07
N LEU A 140 -4.30 14.21 -1.26
CA LEU A 140 -3.82 15.16 -0.25
C LEU A 140 -4.90 16.13 0.30
N PRO A 141 -5.84 16.68 -0.50
CA PRO A 141 -6.88 17.56 0.03
C PRO A 141 -7.72 16.87 1.11
N MET A 142 -8.20 15.63 0.87
CA MET A 142 -8.97 14.85 1.85
C MET A 142 -8.13 14.46 3.07
N LEU A 143 -6.88 14.03 2.84
CA LEU A 143 -5.97 13.64 3.91
C LEU A 143 -5.69 14.81 4.86
N ARG A 144 -5.57 16.05 4.35
CA ARG A 144 -5.41 17.24 5.19
C ARG A 144 -6.66 17.56 6.00
N GLN A 145 -7.86 17.33 5.45
CA GLN A 145 -9.13 17.56 6.14
C GLN A 145 -9.38 16.58 7.28
N ALA A 146 -8.80 15.38 7.23
CA ALA A 146 -9.00 14.34 8.23
C ALA A 146 -8.39 14.66 9.62
N GLY A 147 -7.51 15.66 9.72
CA GLY A 147 -6.89 16.11 10.98
C GLY A 147 -5.77 15.21 11.53
N ASP A 148 -5.80 13.92 11.28
CA ASP A 148 -4.73 12.93 11.47
C ASP A 148 -4.84 11.88 10.37
N SER A 149 -3.90 11.86 9.46
CA SER A 149 -3.91 10.95 8.32
C SER A 149 -2.51 10.44 7.97
N ALA A 150 -2.44 9.37 7.17
CA ALA A 150 -1.17 8.75 6.83
C ALA A 150 -1.08 8.35 5.36
N VAL A 151 0.07 8.57 4.76
CA VAL A 151 0.49 7.96 3.50
C VAL A 151 1.63 6.99 3.80
N VAL A 152 1.44 5.72 3.45
CA VAL A 152 2.38 4.65 3.72
C VAL A 152 2.83 4.01 2.41
N PHE A 153 4.12 4.07 2.13
CA PHE A 153 4.73 3.36 1.01
C PHE A 153 5.26 2.01 1.46
N VAL A 154 4.98 0.94 0.71
CA VAL A 154 5.68 -0.33 0.87
C VAL A 154 6.87 -0.33 -0.06
N VAL A 155 8.07 -0.47 0.52
CA VAL A 155 9.34 -0.39 -0.20
C VAL A 155 10.19 -1.65 -0.04
N ASP A 156 10.98 -1.95 -1.06
CA ASP A 156 12.01 -2.99 -1.06
C ASP A 156 13.35 -2.32 -1.35
N ASP A 157 13.92 -1.67 -0.34
CA ASP A 157 15.19 -0.96 -0.43
C ASP A 157 16.39 -1.82 0.01
N THR A 158 16.15 -3.10 0.30
CA THR A 158 17.18 -4.01 0.82
C THR A 158 18.29 -4.32 -0.18
N VAL A 159 18.15 -3.88 -1.43
CA VAL A 159 19.04 -4.23 -2.53
C VAL A 159 19.39 -3.03 -3.41
N PRO A 160 19.88 -1.88 -2.85
CA PRO A 160 20.35 -0.77 -3.67
C PRO A 160 21.48 -1.27 -4.58
N GLY A 161 21.34 -1.05 -5.88
CA GLY A 161 22.34 -1.46 -6.86
C GLY A 161 22.43 -2.96 -7.12
N ALA A 162 21.49 -3.78 -6.63
CA ALA A 162 21.47 -5.20 -6.97
C ALA A 162 21.24 -5.40 -8.46
N ALA A 163 22.08 -6.22 -9.07
CA ALA A 163 21.98 -6.58 -10.47
C ALA A 163 20.60 -7.19 -10.81
N TYR A 164 20.17 -6.97 -12.03
CA TYR A 164 18.98 -7.58 -12.65
C TYR A 164 17.62 -7.10 -12.12
N ARG A 165 17.58 -6.11 -11.21
CA ARG A 165 16.33 -5.55 -10.67
C ARG A 165 15.65 -4.52 -11.56
N GLY A 166 16.37 -4.02 -12.58
CA GLY A 166 15.84 -3.11 -13.60
C GLY A 166 15.11 -1.88 -13.05
N ALA A 167 14.04 -1.49 -13.71
CA ALA A 167 13.21 -0.35 -13.31
C ALA A 167 12.60 -0.50 -11.91
N TYR A 168 12.24 -1.72 -11.49
CA TYR A 168 11.73 -1.97 -10.15
C TYR A 168 12.71 -1.51 -9.07
N GLY A 169 13.97 -1.94 -9.15
CA GLY A 169 15.00 -1.53 -8.18
C GLY A 169 15.25 -0.02 -8.18
N ILE A 170 15.25 0.62 -9.35
CA ILE A 170 15.39 2.06 -9.50
C ILE A 170 14.19 2.78 -8.86
N ALA A 171 12.96 2.33 -9.13
CA ALA A 171 11.76 2.91 -8.57
C ALA A 171 11.72 2.79 -7.05
N GLN A 172 12.18 1.66 -6.48
CA GLN A 172 12.25 1.50 -5.02
C GLN A 172 13.17 2.54 -4.36
N GLN A 173 14.31 2.86 -4.98
CA GLN A 173 15.19 3.93 -4.49
C GLN A 173 14.57 5.31 -4.69
N ALA A 174 13.93 5.57 -5.83
CA ALA A 174 13.25 6.83 -6.09
C ALA A 174 12.07 7.09 -5.12
N GLN A 175 11.39 6.03 -4.66
CA GLN A 175 10.35 6.15 -3.64
C GLN A 175 10.88 6.66 -2.29
N LEU A 176 12.12 6.34 -1.91
CA LEU A 176 12.74 6.87 -0.70
C LEU A 176 12.96 8.38 -0.81
N ALA A 177 13.39 8.85 -1.99
CA ALA A 177 13.50 10.27 -2.27
C ALA A 177 12.13 10.96 -2.25
N LEU A 178 11.11 10.35 -2.89
CA LEU A 178 9.73 10.85 -2.87
C LEU A 178 9.18 10.95 -1.43
N LEU A 179 9.40 9.93 -0.60
CA LEU A 179 9.03 9.94 0.82
C LEU A 179 9.68 11.12 1.55
N ALA A 180 10.98 11.30 1.39
CA ALA A 180 11.72 12.38 2.06
C ALA A 180 11.22 13.78 1.64
N THR A 181 10.97 13.97 0.33
CA THR A 181 10.42 15.21 -0.21
C THR A 181 9.02 15.49 0.34
N LEU A 182 8.10 14.51 0.25
CA LEU A 182 6.75 14.66 0.78
C LEU A 182 6.74 14.90 2.29
N HIS A 183 7.62 14.22 3.04
CA HIS A 183 7.75 14.45 4.48
C HIS A 183 8.16 15.90 4.80
N ALA A 184 9.15 16.43 4.08
CA ALA A 184 9.63 17.81 4.27
C ALA A 184 8.54 18.84 3.92
N GLU A 185 7.85 18.66 2.78
CA GLU A 185 6.77 19.55 2.33
C GLU A 185 5.53 19.50 3.25
N LEU A 186 5.25 18.37 3.86
CA LEU A 186 4.12 18.15 4.74
C LEU A 186 4.48 18.27 6.23
N ALA A 187 5.64 18.82 6.59
CA ALA A 187 6.10 18.89 7.97
C ALA A 187 5.11 19.58 8.92
N ALA A 188 4.47 20.67 8.46
CA ALA A 188 3.43 21.39 9.19
C ALA A 188 2.00 20.90 8.95
N SER A 189 1.83 19.81 8.20
CA SER A 189 0.54 19.20 7.85
C SER A 189 0.16 18.09 8.83
N PRO A 190 -1.15 17.81 9.05
CA PRO A 190 -1.58 16.64 9.80
C PRO A 190 -1.30 15.32 9.05
N VAL A 191 -0.89 15.37 7.78
CA VAL A 191 -0.58 14.18 6.97
C VAL A 191 0.79 13.64 7.35
N ARG A 192 0.85 12.42 7.84
CA ARG A 192 2.10 11.69 8.08
C ARG A 192 2.50 10.92 6.83
N VAL A 193 3.78 10.97 6.49
CA VAL A 193 4.35 10.15 5.41
C VAL A 193 5.39 9.21 6.02
N SER A 194 5.30 7.92 5.71
CA SER A 194 6.24 6.91 6.18
C SER A 194 6.35 5.77 5.16
N ALA A 195 7.31 4.89 5.34
CA ALA A 195 7.40 3.66 4.57
C ALA A 195 7.52 2.43 5.45
N LEU A 196 6.97 1.31 4.98
CA LEU A 196 7.16 -0.02 5.52
C LEU A 196 8.17 -0.78 4.65
N ARG A 197 9.20 -1.33 5.27
CA ARG A 197 10.12 -2.31 4.66
C ARG A 197 9.87 -3.68 5.28
N PRO A 198 9.03 -4.51 4.65
CA PRO A 198 8.61 -5.78 5.26
C PRO A 198 9.67 -6.88 5.21
N GLY A 199 10.69 -6.75 4.36
CA GLY A 199 11.61 -7.84 4.05
C GLY A 199 11.01 -8.83 3.03
N PRO A 200 11.68 -9.97 2.79
CA PRO A 200 11.25 -10.94 1.79
C PRO A 200 9.92 -11.60 2.19
N MET A 201 8.97 -11.64 1.25
CA MET A 201 7.64 -12.21 1.46
C MET A 201 7.30 -13.25 0.39
N ARG A 202 6.64 -14.34 0.77
CA ARG A 202 6.08 -15.33 -0.17
C ARG A 202 4.86 -14.74 -0.88
N THR A 203 5.09 -14.12 -2.03
CA THR A 203 4.06 -13.45 -2.83
C THR A 203 4.17 -13.83 -4.31
N PRO A 204 3.08 -13.71 -5.09
CA PRO A 204 3.14 -13.86 -6.53
C PRO A 204 4.10 -12.88 -7.23
N LEU A 205 4.39 -11.72 -6.62
CA LEU A 205 5.38 -10.78 -7.13
C LEU A 205 6.78 -11.37 -7.01
N ARG A 206 7.12 -11.90 -5.83
CA ARG A 206 8.42 -12.52 -5.57
C ARG A 206 8.66 -13.78 -6.43
N ALA A 207 7.62 -14.56 -6.67
CA ALA A 207 7.69 -15.76 -7.51
C ALA A 207 8.10 -15.47 -8.97
N ARG A 208 8.00 -14.21 -9.43
CA ARG A 208 8.52 -13.81 -10.75
C ARG A 208 10.05 -13.69 -10.78
N ALA A 209 10.67 -13.43 -9.64
CA ALA A 209 12.14 -13.35 -9.52
C ALA A 209 12.77 -14.70 -9.17
N TYR A 210 12.06 -15.48 -8.35
CA TYR A 210 12.60 -16.68 -7.73
C TYR A 210 11.61 -17.83 -7.92
N VAL A 211 11.78 -18.60 -8.99
CA VAL A 211 10.88 -19.72 -9.36
C VAL A 211 10.96 -20.84 -8.30
N GLU A 212 12.18 -21.11 -7.81
CA GLU A 212 12.44 -22.06 -6.71
C GLU A 212 12.95 -21.27 -5.49
N ASP A 213 12.06 -20.49 -4.87
CA ASP A 213 12.43 -19.66 -3.71
C ASP A 213 12.67 -20.52 -2.47
N GLN A 214 13.94 -20.80 -2.18
CA GLN A 214 14.39 -21.52 -0.99
C GLN A 214 14.78 -20.57 0.17
N ASP A 215 14.51 -19.26 0.04
CA ASP A 215 14.84 -18.30 1.09
C ASP A 215 13.93 -18.50 2.32
N LEU A 216 14.47 -19.18 3.31
CA LEU A 216 13.77 -19.44 4.59
C LEU A 216 13.40 -18.15 5.34
N ARG A 217 13.97 -17.00 4.96
CA ARG A 217 13.61 -15.69 5.53
C ARG A 217 12.33 -15.14 4.93
N ALA A 218 11.90 -15.64 3.74
CA ALA A 218 10.66 -15.22 3.13
C ALA A 218 9.48 -15.63 4.01
N ARG A 219 8.72 -14.64 4.48
CA ARG A 219 7.60 -14.82 5.42
C ARG A 219 6.26 -14.74 4.70
N ASP A 220 5.21 -15.21 5.36
CA ASP A 220 3.86 -14.94 4.93
C ASP A 220 3.57 -13.44 5.00
N PRO A 221 2.96 -12.82 3.96
CA PRO A 221 2.60 -11.40 3.98
C PRO A 221 1.72 -11.00 5.18
N ALA A 222 0.89 -11.90 5.69
CA ALA A 222 0.03 -11.64 6.86
C ALA A 222 0.82 -11.20 8.09
N ARG A 223 2.08 -11.63 8.22
CA ARG A 223 2.95 -11.22 9.32
C ARG A 223 3.21 -9.71 9.37
N TYR A 224 3.10 -9.02 8.25
CA TYR A 224 3.35 -7.59 8.15
C TYR A 224 2.06 -6.74 8.14
N ALA A 225 0.90 -7.39 8.19
CA ALA A 225 -0.39 -6.71 8.12
C ALA A 225 -0.61 -5.76 9.32
N GLU A 226 -0.25 -6.21 10.53
CA GLU A 226 -0.30 -5.39 11.75
C GLU A 226 0.60 -4.13 11.65
N ALA A 227 1.78 -4.25 11.04
CA ALA A 227 2.67 -3.12 10.81
C ALA A 227 2.03 -2.08 9.86
N CYS A 228 1.28 -2.53 8.85
CA CYS A 228 0.51 -1.63 7.99
C CYS A 228 -0.56 -0.88 8.80
N VAL A 229 -1.32 -1.57 9.63
CA VAL A 229 -2.33 -0.96 10.51
C VAL A 229 -1.69 0.08 11.43
N ARG A 230 -0.59 -0.26 12.09
CA ARG A 230 0.13 0.63 13.01
C ARG A 230 0.60 1.92 12.33
N LEU A 231 1.15 1.84 11.11
CA LEU A 231 1.60 3.03 10.38
C LEU A 231 0.44 3.94 9.95
N LEU A 232 -0.73 3.36 9.65
CA LEU A 232 -1.95 4.09 9.29
C LEU A 232 -2.66 4.69 10.52
N ALA A 233 -2.52 4.08 11.68
CA ALA A 233 -3.12 4.51 12.93
C ALA A 233 -2.34 5.68 13.58
N PRO A 234 -2.93 6.42 14.55
CA PRO A 234 -2.24 7.49 15.27
C PRO A 234 -0.91 7.06 15.91
N GLN A 235 -0.81 5.79 16.35
CA GLN A 235 0.41 5.20 16.91
C GLN A 235 1.58 5.18 15.92
N GLY A 236 1.31 5.28 14.61
CA GLY A 236 2.32 5.40 13.56
C GLY A 236 3.06 6.75 13.53
N ALA A 237 2.64 7.73 14.34
CA ALA A 237 3.27 9.05 14.40
C ALA A 237 4.77 8.98 14.73
N VAL A 238 5.20 8.01 15.52
CA VAL A 238 6.62 7.80 15.86
C VAL A 238 7.49 7.41 14.66
N HIS A 239 6.86 6.96 13.56
CA HIS A 239 7.54 6.57 12.32
C HIS A 239 7.44 7.63 11.21
N ARG A 240 6.93 8.82 11.52
CA ARG A 240 6.79 9.91 10.53
C ARG A 240 8.14 10.24 9.89
N GLY A 241 8.19 10.28 8.57
CA GLY A 241 9.40 10.53 7.78
C GLY A 241 10.40 9.38 7.73
N GLN A 242 10.06 8.22 8.28
CA GLN A 242 10.97 7.08 8.42
C GLN A 242 10.58 5.91 7.54
N VAL A 243 11.57 5.08 7.22
CA VAL A 243 11.40 3.73 6.71
C VAL A 243 11.45 2.78 7.91
N TRP A 244 10.32 2.21 8.26
CA TRP A 244 10.23 1.25 9.37
C TRP A 244 10.34 -0.17 8.87
N ALA A 245 11.30 -0.92 9.44
CA ALA A 245 11.44 -2.34 9.27
C ALA A 245 11.03 -3.02 10.58
N PRO A 246 9.84 -3.62 10.66
CA PRO A 246 9.44 -4.37 11.84
C PRO A 246 10.35 -5.57 12.02
N ALA A 247 10.60 -5.97 13.27
CA ALA A 247 11.34 -7.18 13.57
C ALA A 247 10.69 -8.40 12.90
N PRO A 248 11.47 -9.35 12.35
CA PRO A 248 10.97 -10.52 11.64
C PRO A 248 10.19 -11.49 12.54
#